data_4fcbfe988207f4e096490930bf2d5c6e
#
_entry.id   4fcbfe988207f4e096490930bf2d5c6e
#
_cell.length_a   1.000
_cell.length_b   1.000
_cell.length_c   1.000
_cell.angle_alpha   90.00
_cell.angle_beta   90.00
_cell.angle_gamma   90.00
#
_symmetry.space_group_name_H-M   'P 1'
#
loop_
_entity.id
_entity.type
_entity.pdbx_description
1 polymer ?
#
loop_
_entity_poly.entity_id
_entity_poly.type
_entity_poly.pdbx_seq_one_letter_code
_entity_poly.pdbx_strand_id
1 'polypeptide(L)'
;MLTEVQTSGFTLRGVSLGGIYTSMHVPELDSLFDVGWPLRSAAAVRHLFLSHGHVDHAGALSTLLGVRALFGHPRPLRVFLPAEIAEPMTEALAALGKLQRYELAADLVPMRPGEEIALRGDLVVRAFRTYHPVPSLGYQLVRRVAKLLPELRGMSGREIAERRRRGDVVSRAFDRLELAYATDTLAVVLDREPDVLQSRVLVLECTFLDGRKPLADARAGCHIHLDELIERAHLFRNEAVVLMHFSQLYRPVEVREILERRLPQELRDRVIAFAPPTDDWPG
;
A
#
# COMPACT_ATOMS: atom_id res chain seq x y z
N MET A 1 4.35 0.75 -20.48
CA MET A 1 4.89 1.94 -19.74
C MET A 1 4.41 1.85 -18.30
N LEU A 2 5.25 2.23 -17.30
CA LEU A 2 4.79 2.25 -15.90
C LEU A 2 3.77 3.38 -15.69
N THR A 3 2.80 3.12 -14.83
CA THR A 3 1.90 4.15 -14.33
C THR A 3 2.62 4.98 -13.27
N GLU A 4 2.45 6.30 -13.33
CA GLU A 4 2.90 7.21 -12.29
C GLU A 4 1.77 8.18 -11.94
N VAL A 5 1.45 8.30 -10.66
CA VAL A 5 0.49 9.26 -10.14
C VAL A 5 1.10 10.06 -8.99
N GLN A 6 0.74 11.34 -8.93
CA GLN A 6 1.14 12.25 -7.86
C GLN A 6 -0.04 12.48 -6.92
N THR A 7 0.22 12.41 -5.63
CA THR A 7 -0.74 12.69 -4.57
C THR A 7 -0.19 13.76 -3.64
N SER A 8 -0.91 14.11 -2.60
CA SER A 8 -0.46 15.07 -1.56
C SER A 8 0.76 14.56 -0.81
N GLY A 9 1.94 14.64 -1.42
CA GLY A 9 3.23 14.33 -0.81
C GLY A 9 3.80 12.95 -1.13
N PHE A 10 3.18 12.19 -2.02
CA PHE A 10 3.71 10.91 -2.48
C PHE A 10 3.60 10.75 -4.00
N THR A 11 4.64 10.15 -4.56
CA THR A 11 4.67 9.64 -5.92
C THR A 11 4.43 8.13 -5.87
N LEU A 12 3.43 7.64 -6.58
CA LEU A 12 3.16 6.21 -6.72
C LEU A 12 3.53 5.78 -8.14
N ARG A 13 4.48 4.84 -8.26
CA ARG A 13 4.98 4.34 -9.54
C ARG A 13 4.84 2.83 -9.63
N GLY A 14 4.35 2.31 -10.74
CA GLY A 14 4.31 0.87 -10.89
C GLY A 14 3.31 0.38 -11.90
N VAL A 15 2.76 -0.78 -11.61
CA VAL A 15 1.75 -1.46 -12.41
C VAL A 15 0.74 -2.12 -11.49
N SER A 16 -0.53 -2.17 -11.93
CA SER A 16 -1.56 -2.94 -11.24
C SER A 16 -2.66 -3.31 -12.22
N LEU A 17 -2.88 -4.61 -12.39
CA LEU A 17 -3.93 -5.20 -13.21
C LEU A 17 -4.38 -6.50 -12.55
N GLY A 18 -5.64 -6.58 -12.18
CA GLY A 18 -6.19 -7.69 -11.40
C GLY A 18 -5.93 -9.06 -12.00
N GLY A 19 -5.36 -9.96 -11.20
CA GLY A 19 -4.99 -11.32 -11.57
C GLY A 19 -3.75 -11.46 -12.45
N ILE A 20 -3.06 -10.37 -12.79
CA ILE A 20 -1.88 -10.42 -13.67
C ILE A 20 -0.63 -9.93 -12.93
N TYR A 21 -0.68 -8.72 -12.37
CA TYR A 21 0.45 -8.13 -11.64
C TYR A 21 0.03 -6.93 -10.81
N THR A 22 0.63 -6.80 -9.63
CA THR A 22 0.57 -5.59 -8.81
C THR A 22 1.93 -5.32 -8.20
N SER A 23 2.46 -4.12 -8.42
CA SER A 23 3.70 -3.62 -7.81
C SER A 23 3.66 -2.11 -7.77
N MET A 24 3.76 -1.53 -6.57
CA MET A 24 3.67 -0.08 -6.39
C MET A 24 4.81 0.45 -5.53
N HIS A 25 5.70 1.21 -6.15
CA HIS A 25 6.82 1.88 -5.50
C HIS A 25 6.44 3.27 -5.04
N VAL A 26 6.72 3.58 -3.78
CA VAL A 26 6.54 4.91 -3.15
C VAL A 26 7.90 5.40 -2.64
N PRO A 27 8.63 6.19 -3.46
CA PRO A 27 10.01 6.59 -3.15
C PRO A 27 10.16 7.36 -1.82
N GLU A 28 9.22 8.25 -1.50
CA GLU A 28 9.26 9.09 -0.30
C GLU A 28 9.18 8.27 1.00
N LEU A 29 8.60 7.07 0.90
CA LEU A 29 8.50 6.11 2.00
C LEU A 29 9.59 5.04 1.95
N ASP A 30 10.43 5.03 0.88
CA ASP A 30 11.46 4.01 0.65
C ASP A 30 10.86 2.60 0.67
N SER A 31 9.71 2.46 -0.03
CA SER A 31 8.82 1.31 0.12
C SER A 31 8.26 0.83 -1.21
N LEU A 32 8.14 -0.48 -1.33
CA LEU A 32 7.41 -1.18 -2.38
C LEU A 32 6.22 -1.89 -1.75
N PHE A 33 5.06 -1.79 -2.38
CA PHE A 33 3.85 -2.55 -2.03
C PHE A 33 3.61 -3.58 -3.11
N ASP A 34 3.58 -4.83 -2.73
CA ASP A 34 3.56 -6.02 -3.58
C ASP A 34 4.68 -6.07 -4.63
N VAL A 35 4.88 -7.21 -5.23
CA VAL A 35 5.93 -7.47 -6.22
C VAL A 35 5.49 -8.56 -7.21
N GLY A 36 4.33 -8.36 -7.83
CA GLY A 36 3.87 -9.21 -8.96
C GLY A 36 4.64 -8.93 -10.26
N TRP A 37 5.24 -7.74 -10.36
CA TRP A 37 6.10 -7.33 -11.47
C TRP A 37 7.43 -6.75 -10.96
N PRO A 38 8.59 -7.13 -11.55
CA PRO A 38 9.88 -6.67 -11.06
C PRO A 38 10.15 -5.22 -11.49
N LEU A 39 10.00 -4.28 -10.56
CA LEU A 39 10.31 -2.87 -10.79
C LEU A 39 11.80 -2.59 -10.54
N ARG A 40 12.57 -2.33 -11.61
CA ARG A 40 13.99 -1.95 -11.48
C ARG A 40 14.19 -0.70 -10.62
N SER A 41 13.26 0.26 -10.71
CA SER A 41 13.29 1.50 -9.90
C SER A 41 13.12 1.25 -8.39
N ALA A 42 12.56 0.10 -8.01
CA ALA A 42 12.37 -0.29 -6.61
C ALA A 42 13.48 -1.24 -6.09
N ALA A 43 14.51 -1.53 -6.89
CA ALA A 43 15.58 -2.44 -6.45
C ALA A 43 16.33 -1.96 -5.19
N ALA A 44 16.38 -0.65 -4.94
CA ALA A 44 17.08 -0.06 -3.80
C ALA A 44 16.24 0.13 -2.54
N VAL A 45 14.92 -0.11 -2.59
CA VAL A 45 14.04 0.11 -1.43
C VAL A 45 14.46 -0.74 -0.22
N ARG A 46 14.17 -0.23 0.97
CA ARG A 46 14.44 -0.96 2.22
C ARG A 46 13.29 -1.84 2.67
N HIS A 47 12.06 -1.51 2.25
CA HIS A 47 10.86 -2.17 2.73
C HIS A 47 10.00 -2.64 1.55
N LEU A 48 9.59 -3.90 1.60
CA LEU A 48 8.53 -4.47 0.79
C LEU A 48 7.38 -4.86 1.72
N PHE A 49 6.19 -4.40 1.42
CA PHE A 49 4.95 -4.78 2.10
C PHE A 49 4.17 -5.71 1.17
N LEU A 50 4.19 -7.00 1.47
CA LEU A 50 3.53 -8.04 0.70
C LEU A 50 2.14 -8.28 1.29
N SER A 51 1.11 -7.96 0.52
CA SER A 51 -0.28 -8.08 0.98
C SER A 51 -0.70 -9.53 1.21
N HIS A 52 -0.37 -10.43 0.29
CA HIS A 52 -0.67 -11.85 0.33
C HIS A 52 0.20 -12.64 -0.66
N GLY A 53 -0.03 -13.98 -0.75
CA GLY A 53 0.85 -14.87 -1.49
C GLY A 53 0.43 -15.19 -2.93
N HIS A 54 -0.59 -14.54 -3.52
CA HIS A 54 -0.94 -14.77 -4.92
C HIS A 54 0.19 -14.32 -5.87
N VAL A 55 0.27 -14.99 -7.03
CA VAL A 55 1.40 -14.80 -7.97
C VAL A 55 1.47 -13.38 -8.52
N ASP A 56 0.33 -12.77 -8.76
CA ASP A 56 0.20 -11.39 -9.24
C ASP A 56 0.58 -10.33 -8.19
N HIS A 57 0.84 -10.75 -6.92
CA HIS A 57 1.32 -9.90 -5.83
C HIS A 57 2.72 -10.28 -5.32
N ALA A 58 3.09 -11.57 -5.36
CA ALA A 58 4.34 -12.08 -4.81
C ALA A 58 5.30 -12.66 -5.85
N GLY A 59 4.82 -12.95 -7.07
CA GLY A 59 5.51 -13.79 -8.04
C GLY A 59 6.88 -13.30 -8.51
N ALA A 60 7.15 -12.00 -8.47
CA ALA A 60 8.43 -11.47 -8.88
C ALA A 60 9.40 -11.20 -7.71
N LEU A 61 9.12 -11.68 -6.49
CA LEU A 61 10.00 -11.47 -5.34
C LEU A 61 11.41 -12.01 -5.59
N SER A 62 11.53 -13.23 -6.10
CA SER A 62 12.84 -13.84 -6.41
C SER A 62 13.61 -13.03 -7.45
N THR A 63 12.93 -12.50 -8.47
CA THR A 63 13.54 -11.64 -9.48
C THR A 63 14.03 -10.33 -8.86
N LEU A 64 13.24 -9.69 -8.00
CA LEU A 64 13.64 -8.48 -7.30
C LEU A 64 14.90 -8.73 -6.44
N LEU A 65 14.93 -9.83 -5.68
CA LEU A 65 16.09 -10.20 -4.86
C LEU A 65 17.33 -10.46 -5.72
N GLY A 66 17.18 -11.14 -6.86
CA GLY A 66 18.26 -11.34 -7.83
C GLY A 66 18.80 -10.03 -8.39
N VAL A 67 17.93 -9.09 -8.77
CA VAL A 67 18.33 -7.75 -9.24
C VAL A 67 19.06 -6.97 -8.15
N ARG A 68 18.61 -7.05 -6.90
CA ARG A 68 19.30 -6.43 -5.75
C ARG A 68 20.71 -6.99 -5.57
N ALA A 69 20.88 -8.31 -5.68
CA ALA A 69 22.19 -8.97 -5.61
C ALA A 69 23.12 -8.51 -6.74
N LEU A 70 22.61 -8.41 -7.97
CA LEU A 70 23.37 -7.88 -9.13
C LEU A 70 23.84 -6.43 -8.93
N PHE A 71 23.05 -5.61 -8.24
CA PHE A 71 23.41 -4.22 -7.93
C PHE A 71 24.29 -4.08 -6.68
N GLY A 72 24.62 -5.20 -6.02
CA GLY A 72 25.49 -5.21 -4.84
C GLY A 72 24.87 -4.47 -3.63
N HIS A 73 23.55 -4.53 -3.47
CA HIS A 73 22.91 -3.93 -2.31
C HIS A 73 23.36 -4.60 -1.01
N PRO A 74 23.98 -3.85 -0.06
CA PRO A 74 24.65 -4.46 1.09
C PRO A 74 23.70 -4.95 2.18
N ARG A 75 22.43 -4.56 2.13
CA ARG A 75 21.44 -4.92 3.16
C ARG A 75 20.34 -5.77 2.57
N PRO A 76 19.90 -6.83 3.30
CA PRO A 76 18.71 -7.58 2.92
C PRO A 76 17.48 -6.68 2.79
N LEU A 77 16.59 -7.02 1.87
CA LEU A 77 15.27 -6.40 1.78
C LEU A 77 14.43 -6.87 2.97
N ARG A 78 13.86 -5.93 3.73
CA ARG A 78 12.86 -6.29 4.73
C ARG A 78 11.51 -6.50 4.05
N VAL A 79 10.99 -7.72 4.15
CA VAL A 79 9.73 -8.13 3.54
C VAL A 79 8.72 -8.35 4.65
N PHE A 80 7.80 -7.42 4.82
CA PHE A 80 6.66 -7.53 5.72
C PHE A 80 5.57 -8.33 5.02
N LEU A 81 5.04 -9.37 5.68
CA LEU A 81 4.10 -10.30 5.06
C LEU A 81 3.18 -10.92 6.13
N PRO A 82 2.00 -11.46 5.74
CA PRO A 82 1.16 -12.23 6.65
C PRO A 82 1.92 -13.35 7.33
N ALA A 83 1.78 -13.49 8.63
CA ALA A 83 2.57 -14.45 9.42
C ALA A 83 2.39 -15.90 8.93
N GLU A 84 1.21 -16.22 8.42
CA GLU A 84 0.85 -17.56 7.95
C GLU A 84 1.59 -17.98 6.68
N ILE A 85 2.07 -17.02 5.87
CA ILE A 85 2.82 -17.33 4.63
C ILE A 85 4.34 -17.21 4.80
N ALA A 86 4.83 -16.84 5.98
CA ALA A 86 6.27 -16.61 6.19
C ALA A 86 7.11 -17.89 6.01
N GLU A 87 6.66 -19.00 6.58
CA GLU A 87 7.33 -20.30 6.45
C GLU A 87 7.31 -20.79 4.98
N PRO A 88 6.14 -20.90 4.30
CA PRO A 88 6.10 -21.25 2.87
C PRO A 88 6.95 -20.33 1.98
N MET A 89 7.01 -19.04 2.28
CA MET A 89 7.84 -18.10 1.54
C MET A 89 9.34 -18.39 1.74
N THR A 90 9.75 -18.72 2.96
CA THR A 90 11.13 -19.11 3.26
C THR A 90 11.54 -20.36 2.46
N GLU A 91 10.67 -21.37 2.43
CA GLU A 91 10.90 -22.62 1.68
C GLU A 91 10.99 -22.35 0.18
N ALA A 92 10.09 -21.52 -0.36
CA ALA A 92 10.06 -21.15 -1.79
C ALA A 92 11.36 -20.41 -2.19
N LEU A 93 11.80 -19.43 -1.40
CA LEU A 93 13.05 -18.70 -1.65
C LEU A 93 14.27 -19.64 -1.57
N ALA A 94 14.28 -20.55 -0.60
CA ALA A 94 15.34 -21.54 -0.49
C ALA A 94 15.40 -22.49 -1.69
N ALA A 95 14.24 -22.96 -2.18
CA ALA A 95 14.14 -23.81 -3.36
C ALA A 95 14.64 -23.09 -4.63
N LEU A 96 14.20 -21.84 -4.83
CA LEU A 96 14.64 -20.99 -5.94
C LEU A 96 16.14 -20.66 -5.85
N GLY A 97 16.66 -20.43 -4.65
CA GLY A 97 18.08 -20.22 -4.40
C GLY A 97 18.94 -21.41 -4.83
N LYS A 98 18.47 -22.65 -4.56
CA LYS A 98 19.12 -23.88 -5.03
C LYS A 98 19.19 -23.94 -6.56
N LEU A 99 18.13 -23.55 -7.26
CA LEU A 99 18.11 -23.49 -8.74
C LEU A 99 19.13 -22.48 -9.28
N GLN A 100 19.24 -21.33 -8.64
CA GLN A 100 20.15 -20.25 -9.04
C GLN A 100 21.59 -20.42 -8.52
N ARG A 101 21.82 -21.34 -7.58
CA ARG A 101 23.09 -21.59 -6.90
C ARG A 101 23.63 -20.37 -6.12
N TYR A 102 22.74 -19.51 -5.64
CA TYR A 102 23.04 -18.44 -4.70
C TYR A 102 21.83 -18.14 -3.82
N GLU A 103 22.07 -17.55 -2.67
CA GLU A 103 21.03 -17.21 -1.71
C GLU A 103 20.20 -16.01 -2.18
N LEU A 104 18.90 -16.15 -2.10
CA LEU A 104 17.93 -15.03 -2.28
C LEU A 104 17.70 -14.38 -0.91
N ALA A 105 18.65 -13.55 -0.46
CA ALA A 105 18.64 -12.98 0.87
C ALA A 105 17.50 -11.96 1.06
N ALA A 106 16.61 -12.25 2.00
CA ALA A 106 15.54 -11.36 2.46
C ALA A 106 15.40 -11.46 3.99
N ASP A 107 15.04 -10.35 4.63
CA ASP A 107 14.64 -10.31 6.04
C ASP A 107 13.11 -10.39 6.10
N LEU A 108 12.57 -11.60 6.22
CA LEU A 108 11.12 -11.83 6.30
C LEU A 108 10.62 -11.41 7.68
N VAL A 109 9.68 -10.48 7.71
CA VAL A 109 9.10 -9.90 8.93
C VAL A 109 7.61 -10.28 8.98
N PRO A 110 7.25 -11.41 9.63
CA PRO A 110 5.87 -11.84 9.75
C PRO A 110 5.07 -10.83 10.55
N MET A 111 3.86 -10.52 10.08
CA MET A 111 2.93 -9.60 10.75
C MET A 111 1.53 -10.20 10.87
N ARG A 112 0.81 -9.77 11.91
CA ARG A 112 -0.61 -10.06 12.12
C ARG A 112 -1.42 -8.76 12.16
N PRO A 113 -2.73 -8.81 11.91
CA PRO A 113 -3.60 -7.64 12.06
C PRO A 113 -3.44 -6.99 13.45
N GLY A 114 -3.32 -5.66 13.49
CA GLY A 114 -3.12 -4.87 14.70
C GLY A 114 -1.66 -4.72 15.14
N GLU A 115 -0.72 -5.46 14.58
CA GLU A 115 0.69 -5.30 14.89
C GLU A 115 1.28 -4.04 14.26
N GLU A 116 2.24 -3.45 14.97
CA GLU A 116 2.93 -2.24 14.56
C GLU A 116 4.45 -2.41 14.69
N ILE A 117 5.18 -2.01 13.67
CA ILE A 117 6.65 -2.12 13.63
C ILE A 117 7.26 -0.78 13.23
N ALA A 118 8.27 -0.34 13.99
CA ALA A 118 9.06 0.84 13.64
C ALA A 118 9.91 0.57 12.38
N LEU A 119 9.87 1.52 11.44
CA LEU A 119 10.64 1.46 10.20
C LEU A 119 11.90 2.31 10.29
N ARG A 120 11.74 3.63 10.38
CA ARG A 120 12.83 4.60 10.51
C ARG A 120 12.33 5.91 11.13
N GLY A 121 13.14 6.52 12.01
CA GLY A 121 12.79 7.79 12.61
C GLY A 121 11.44 7.75 13.30
N ASP A 122 10.51 8.56 12.80
CA ASP A 122 9.14 8.69 13.28
C ASP A 122 8.13 7.84 12.50
N LEU A 123 8.57 7.07 11.47
CA LEU A 123 7.72 6.27 10.60
C LEU A 123 7.56 4.84 11.15
N VAL A 124 6.33 4.41 11.25
CA VAL A 124 5.95 3.04 11.62
C VAL A 124 5.01 2.45 10.57
N VAL A 125 4.97 1.13 10.46
CA VAL A 125 3.95 0.40 9.72
C VAL A 125 3.01 -0.27 10.71
N ARG A 126 1.71 -0.18 10.43
CA ARG A 126 0.64 -0.89 11.13
C ARG A 126 -0.04 -1.83 10.15
N ALA A 127 -0.11 -3.13 10.48
CA ALA A 127 -0.84 -4.09 9.68
C ALA A 127 -2.32 -4.09 10.09
N PHE A 128 -3.22 -4.19 9.12
CA PHE A 128 -4.65 -4.35 9.37
C PHE A 128 -5.22 -5.51 8.54
N ARG A 129 -6.42 -5.96 8.92
CA ARG A 129 -7.05 -7.09 8.26
C ARG A 129 -7.63 -6.69 6.90
N THR A 130 -7.37 -7.50 5.87
CA THR A 130 -8.11 -7.52 4.61
C THR A 130 -8.97 -8.79 4.53
N TYR A 131 -9.95 -8.80 3.61
CA TYR A 131 -10.97 -9.84 3.54
C TYR A 131 -10.87 -10.55 2.20
N HIS A 132 -9.92 -11.49 2.14
CA HIS A 132 -9.58 -12.27 0.95
C HIS A 132 -9.52 -13.76 1.32
N PRO A 133 -9.69 -14.73 0.36
CA PRO A 133 -9.73 -16.17 0.68
C PRO A 133 -8.42 -16.73 1.24
N VAL A 134 -7.29 -16.07 0.97
CA VAL A 134 -5.97 -16.45 1.51
C VAL A 134 -5.54 -15.50 2.63
N PRO A 135 -4.57 -15.89 3.49
CA PRO A 135 -4.02 -14.98 4.49
C PRO A 135 -3.54 -13.69 3.85
N SER A 136 -4.13 -12.56 4.26
CA SER A 136 -3.87 -11.25 3.65
C SER A 136 -3.86 -10.12 4.67
N LEU A 137 -3.09 -9.07 4.38
CA LEU A 137 -2.94 -7.86 5.19
C LEU A 137 -3.02 -6.61 4.32
N GLY A 138 -3.63 -5.57 4.86
CA GLY A 138 -3.37 -4.21 4.44
C GLY A 138 -2.31 -3.57 5.33
N TYR A 139 -1.70 -2.49 4.85
CA TYR A 139 -0.63 -1.79 5.55
C TYR A 139 -0.93 -0.30 5.64
N GLN A 140 -0.76 0.26 6.84
CA GLN A 140 -0.88 1.69 7.08
C GLN A 140 0.47 2.24 7.54
N LEU A 141 0.99 3.22 6.80
CA LEU A 141 2.19 3.96 7.15
C LEU A 141 1.78 5.14 8.01
N VAL A 142 2.31 5.19 9.21
CA VAL A 142 1.96 6.16 10.24
C VAL A 142 3.20 6.92 10.67
N ARG A 143 3.10 8.25 10.73
CA ARG A 143 4.18 9.10 11.22
C ARG A 143 3.84 9.62 12.62
N ARG A 144 4.69 9.31 13.60
CA ARG A 144 4.56 9.79 14.96
C ARG A 144 5.13 11.20 15.09
N VAL A 145 4.24 12.20 15.08
CA VAL A 145 4.61 13.61 15.11
C VAL A 145 4.43 14.17 16.50
N ALA A 146 5.45 14.86 17.01
CA ALA A 146 5.35 15.58 18.28
C ALA A 146 4.88 17.02 18.03
N LYS A 147 3.72 17.40 18.57
CA LYS A 147 3.23 18.80 18.57
C LYS A 147 3.49 19.43 19.93
N LEU A 148 3.96 20.67 19.90
CA LEU A 148 4.08 21.50 21.09
C LEU A 148 2.72 21.63 21.77
N LEU A 149 2.72 21.54 23.10
CA LEU A 149 1.49 21.72 23.88
C LEU A 149 0.91 23.13 23.63
N PRO A 150 -0.43 23.25 23.50
CA PRO A 150 -1.08 24.54 23.18
C PRO A 150 -0.67 25.69 24.13
N GLU A 151 -0.53 25.40 25.40
CA GLU A 151 -0.15 26.35 26.46
C GLU A 151 1.29 26.89 26.33
N LEU A 152 2.11 26.22 25.52
CA LEU A 152 3.49 26.65 25.25
C LEU A 152 3.62 27.39 23.89
N ARG A 153 2.51 27.57 23.17
CA ARG A 153 2.48 28.35 21.93
C ARG A 153 2.77 29.82 22.27
N GLY A 154 3.78 30.40 21.59
CA GLY A 154 4.23 31.76 21.86
C GLY A 154 5.46 31.87 22.75
N MET A 155 5.88 30.77 23.40
CA MET A 155 7.17 30.72 24.07
C MET A 155 8.32 30.65 23.08
N SER A 156 9.45 31.27 23.44
CA SER A 156 10.67 31.16 22.63
C SER A 156 11.23 29.73 22.63
N GLY A 157 11.96 29.36 21.60
CA GLY A 157 12.62 28.05 21.52
C GLY A 157 13.58 27.78 22.69
N ARG A 158 14.18 28.86 23.27
CA ARG A 158 15.05 28.77 24.45
C ARG A 158 14.28 28.35 25.71
N GLU A 159 13.15 28.97 25.98
CA GLU A 159 12.28 28.64 27.11
C GLU A 159 11.74 27.22 27.01
N ILE A 160 11.34 26.80 25.80
CA ILE A 160 10.88 25.40 25.54
C ILE A 160 12.02 24.41 25.80
N ALA A 161 13.24 24.72 25.35
CA ALA A 161 14.41 23.86 25.57
C ALA A 161 14.78 23.77 27.06
N GLU A 162 14.64 24.87 27.81
CA GLU A 162 14.85 24.87 29.26
C GLU A 162 13.83 24.01 30.02
N ARG A 163 12.54 24.13 29.66
CA ARG A 163 11.48 23.26 30.21
C ARG A 163 11.76 21.80 29.95
N ARG A 164 12.13 21.46 28.70
CA ARG A 164 12.49 20.07 28.34
C ARG A 164 13.68 19.55 29.17
N ARG A 165 14.70 20.38 29.41
CA ARG A 165 15.85 19.99 30.26
C ARG A 165 15.46 19.79 31.73
N ARG A 166 14.43 20.47 32.22
CA ARG A 166 13.87 20.27 33.56
C ARG A 166 12.99 19.02 33.68
N GLY A 167 12.72 18.34 32.57
CA GLY A 167 11.84 17.16 32.53
C GLY A 167 10.35 17.47 32.27
N ASP A 168 10.01 18.76 31.99
CA ASP A 168 8.64 19.16 31.72
C ASP A 168 8.18 18.50 30.39
N VAL A 169 6.92 18.05 30.33
CA VAL A 169 6.28 17.62 29.09
C VAL A 169 6.00 18.86 28.26
N VAL A 170 6.71 19.04 27.14
CA VAL A 170 6.57 20.20 26.26
C VAL A 170 5.84 19.89 24.97
N SER A 171 5.65 18.61 24.63
CA SER A 171 4.97 18.18 23.40
C SER A 171 4.18 16.92 23.65
N ARG A 172 3.13 16.71 22.84
CA ARG A 172 2.36 15.48 22.81
C ARG A 172 2.56 14.81 21.45
N ALA A 173 2.83 13.51 21.47
CA ALA A 173 2.86 12.71 20.27
C ALA A 173 1.43 12.45 19.75
N PHE A 174 1.26 12.47 18.45
CA PHE A 174 0.05 12.04 17.77
C PHE A 174 0.42 11.33 16.47
N ASP A 175 -0.42 10.40 16.06
CA ASP A 175 -0.27 9.68 14.83
C ASP A 175 -0.81 10.50 13.65
N ARG A 176 0.00 10.66 12.60
CA ARG A 176 -0.43 11.17 11.31
C ARG A 176 -0.47 9.99 10.35
N LEU A 177 -1.68 9.61 9.94
CA LEU A 177 -1.93 8.49 9.05
C LEU A 177 -1.56 8.93 7.62
N GLU A 178 -0.41 8.49 7.13
CA GLU A 178 0.17 8.99 5.87
C GLU A 178 -0.40 8.29 4.66
N LEU A 179 -0.31 6.96 4.63
CA LEU A 179 -0.75 6.15 3.50
C LEU A 179 -1.32 4.82 4.02
N ALA A 180 -2.50 4.45 3.54
CA ALA A 180 -3.04 3.10 3.69
C ALA A 180 -3.05 2.39 2.34
N TYR A 181 -2.66 1.11 2.33
CA TYR A 181 -2.66 0.22 1.19
C TYR A 181 -3.56 -0.98 1.48
N ALA A 182 -4.64 -1.12 0.73
CA ALA A 182 -5.62 -2.19 0.85
C ALA A 182 -5.93 -2.76 -0.53
N THR A 183 -5.41 -3.95 -0.81
CA THR A 183 -5.65 -4.66 -2.06
C THR A 183 -6.28 -6.01 -1.78
N ASP A 184 -6.95 -6.57 -2.76
CA ASP A 184 -7.61 -7.86 -2.73
C ASP A 184 -8.42 -8.07 -1.44
N THR A 185 -9.55 -7.36 -1.40
CA THR A 185 -10.40 -7.34 -0.20
C THR A 185 -11.85 -7.03 -0.55
N LEU A 186 -12.77 -7.43 0.32
CA LEU A 186 -14.14 -6.96 0.28
C LEU A 186 -14.25 -5.52 0.80
N ALA A 187 -15.26 -4.78 0.34
CA ALA A 187 -15.55 -3.41 0.77
C ALA A 187 -15.80 -3.28 2.28
N VAL A 188 -16.09 -4.39 2.97
CA VAL A 188 -16.23 -4.43 4.43
C VAL A 188 -14.96 -3.97 5.18
N VAL A 189 -13.79 -3.95 4.52
CA VAL A 189 -12.57 -3.37 5.07
C VAL A 189 -12.77 -1.91 5.48
N LEU A 190 -13.53 -1.14 4.70
CA LEU A 190 -13.82 0.28 4.97
C LEU A 190 -14.69 0.46 6.23
N ASP A 191 -15.52 -0.54 6.55
CA ASP A 191 -16.40 -0.52 7.71
C ASP A 191 -15.69 -1.01 8.98
N ARG A 192 -14.71 -1.91 8.85
CA ARG A 192 -14.01 -2.58 9.95
C ARG A 192 -12.68 -1.96 10.33
N GLU A 193 -12.05 -1.27 9.39
CA GLU A 193 -10.75 -0.61 9.55
C GLU A 193 -10.89 0.91 9.26
N PRO A 194 -11.65 1.65 10.08
CA PRO A 194 -12.03 3.04 9.77
C PRO A 194 -10.83 3.99 9.63
N ASP A 195 -9.67 3.65 10.19
CA ASP A 195 -8.45 4.44 10.07
C ASP A 195 -7.94 4.54 8.62
N VAL A 196 -8.28 3.58 7.75
CA VAL A 196 -7.91 3.67 6.33
C VAL A 196 -8.57 4.87 5.65
N LEU A 197 -9.82 5.20 6.05
CA LEU A 197 -10.58 6.34 5.56
C LEU A 197 -10.06 7.70 6.10
N GLN A 198 -9.18 7.70 7.09
CA GLN A 198 -8.57 8.88 7.69
C GLN A 198 -7.12 9.09 7.22
N SER A 199 -6.53 8.12 6.52
CA SER A 199 -5.20 8.25 5.94
C SER A 199 -5.18 9.34 4.89
N ARG A 200 -4.09 10.12 4.82
CA ARG A 200 -3.96 11.18 3.81
C ARG A 200 -4.12 10.62 2.40
N VAL A 201 -3.46 9.49 2.13
CA VAL A 201 -3.61 8.77 0.86
C VAL A 201 -4.13 7.36 1.16
N LEU A 202 -5.21 6.97 0.50
CA LEU A 202 -5.70 5.60 0.49
C LEU A 202 -5.46 5.00 -0.89
N VAL A 203 -4.67 3.93 -0.95
CA VAL A 203 -4.55 3.05 -2.12
C VAL A 203 -5.48 1.88 -1.90
N LEU A 204 -6.45 1.72 -2.79
CA LEU A 204 -7.54 0.76 -2.63
C LEU A 204 -7.80 0.03 -3.94
N GLU A 205 -8.01 -1.28 -3.87
CA GLU A 205 -8.54 -1.99 -5.02
C GLU A 205 -9.94 -1.52 -5.39
N CYS A 206 -10.25 -1.56 -6.69
CA CYS A 206 -11.61 -1.47 -7.23
C CYS A 206 -11.66 -2.28 -8.52
N THR A 207 -11.70 -3.60 -8.38
CA THR A 207 -11.50 -4.53 -9.50
C THR A 207 -12.61 -4.44 -10.52
N PHE A 208 -13.86 -4.23 -10.10
CA PHE A 208 -15.01 -4.19 -11.00
C PHE A 208 -15.73 -2.84 -10.96
N LEU A 209 -16.00 -2.29 -12.14
CA LEU A 209 -16.45 -0.92 -12.28
C LEU A 209 -17.91 -0.77 -12.70
N ASP A 210 -18.51 -1.78 -13.33
CA ASP A 210 -19.87 -1.70 -13.88
C ASP A 210 -20.54 -3.07 -14.01
N GLY A 211 -21.71 -3.12 -14.64
CA GLY A 211 -22.52 -4.33 -14.79
C GLY A 211 -21.93 -5.45 -15.65
N ARG A 212 -20.74 -5.27 -16.26
CA ARG A 212 -19.98 -6.35 -16.91
C ARG A 212 -19.61 -7.46 -15.91
N LYS A 213 -19.46 -7.11 -14.64
CA LYS A 213 -19.35 -8.06 -13.53
C LYS A 213 -20.39 -7.69 -12.47
N PRO A 214 -21.42 -8.51 -12.24
CA PRO A 214 -22.42 -8.25 -11.20
C PRO A 214 -21.80 -8.12 -9.80
N LEU A 215 -22.39 -7.29 -8.95
CA LEU A 215 -21.93 -7.07 -7.59
C LEU A 215 -21.80 -8.37 -6.77
N ALA A 216 -22.74 -9.29 -6.92
CA ALA A 216 -22.71 -10.59 -6.24
C ALA A 216 -21.48 -11.41 -6.63
N ASP A 217 -21.11 -11.39 -7.92
CA ASP A 217 -19.95 -12.12 -8.44
C ASP A 217 -18.63 -11.45 -8.03
N ALA A 218 -18.60 -10.12 -7.96
CA ALA A 218 -17.46 -9.38 -7.43
C ALA A 218 -17.19 -9.78 -5.97
N ARG A 219 -18.23 -9.80 -5.13
CA ARG A 219 -18.15 -10.24 -3.74
C ARG A 219 -17.76 -11.70 -3.59
N ALA A 220 -18.27 -12.58 -4.47
CA ALA A 220 -17.90 -14.00 -4.46
C ALA A 220 -16.40 -14.19 -4.81
N GLY A 221 -15.83 -13.31 -5.64
CA GLY A 221 -14.40 -13.26 -5.92
C GLY A 221 -13.57 -12.55 -4.84
N CYS A 222 -14.20 -12.04 -3.79
CA CYS A 222 -13.56 -11.25 -2.73
C CYS A 222 -12.89 -9.97 -3.22
N HIS A 223 -13.54 -9.27 -4.17
CA HIS A 223 -13.10 -8.00 -4.72
C HIS A 223 -14.16 -6.91 -4.60
N ILE A 224 -13.70 -5.67 -4.59
CA ILE A 224 -14.57 -4.48 -4.51
C ILE A 224 -15.19 -4.17 -5.87
N HIS A 225 -16.51 -3.91 -5.84
CA HIS A 225 -17.24 -3.31 -6.94
C HIS A 225 -17.42 -1.80 -6.70
N LEU A 226 -17.35 -0.98 -7.76
CA LEU A 226 -17.45 0.49 -7.66
C LEU A 226 -18.71 0.97 -6.95
N ASP A 227 -19.84 0.25 -7.08
CA ASP A 227 -21.09 0.58 -6.40
C ASP A 227 -20.91 0.63 -4.88
N GLU A 228 -20.06 -0.25 -4.32
CA GLU A 228 -19.82 -0.30 -2.88
C GLU A 228 -19.02 0.92 -2.38
N LEU A 229 -18.16 1.48 -3.24
CA LEU A 229 -17.45 2.73 -2.94
C LEU A 229 -18.39 3.93 -3.06
N ILE A 230 -19.29 3.94 -4.06
CA ILE A 230 -20.29 4.99 -4.25
C ILE A 230 -21.24 5.05 -3.03
N GLU A 231 -21.72 3.90 -2.54
CA GLU A 231 -22.57 3.83 -1.34
C GLU A 231 -21.87 4.43 -0.10
N ARG A 232 -20.54 4.29 -0.02
CA ARG A 232 -19.71 4.76 1.09
C ARG A 232 -19.00 6.10 0.83
N ALA A 233 -19.31 6.78 -0.25
CA ALA A 233 -18.61 8.00 -0.67
C ALA A 233 -18.48 9.03 0.47
N HIS A 234 -19.53 9.17 1.26
CA HIS A 234 -19.62 10.10 2.39
C HIS A 234 -18.67 9.77 3.57
N LEU A 235 -18.07 8.56 3.60
CA LEU A 235 -17.14 8.14 4.67
C LEU A 235 -15.70 8.57 4.42
N PHE A 236 -15.30 8.76 3.16
CA PHE A 236 -13.93 9.08 2.80
C PHE A 236 -13.50 10.46 3.30
N ARG A 237 -12.38 10.52 4.03
CA ARG A 237 -11.74 11.75 4.53
C ARG A 237 -10.35 11.94 3.95
N ASN A 238 -9.92 11.03 3.11
CA ASN A 238 -8.62 11.04 2.46
C ASN A 238 -8.43 12.29 1.61
N GLU A 239 -7.19 12.80 1.54
CA GLU A 239 -6.80 13.86 0.59
C GLU A 239 -6.79 13.32 -0.85
N ALA A 240 -6.38 12.06 -1.01
CA ALA A 240 -6.43 11.33 -2.28
C ALA A 240 -6.81 9.86 -2.08
N VAL A 241 -7.58 9.32 -3.00
CA VAL A 241 -7.93 7.88 -3.08
C VAL A 241 -7.40 7.37 -4.42
N VAL A 242 -6.41 6.51 -4.39
CA VAL A 242 -5.82 5.91 -5.59
C VAL A 242 -6.48 4.55 -5.79
N LEU A 243 -7.33 4.45 -6.81
CA LEU A 243 -7.98 3.18 -7.16
C LEU A 243 -7.09 2.39 -8.11
N MET A 244 -6.93 1.11 -7.82
CA MET A 244 -6.08 0.19 -8.58
C MET A 244 -6.69 -1.21 -8.70
N HIS A 245 -5.92 -2.16 -9.22
CA HIS A 245 -6.29 -3.57 -9.37
C HIS A 245 -7.52 -3.78 -10.26
N PHE A 246 -7.65 -2.94 -11.30
CA PHE A 246 -8.77 -3.04 -12.23
C PHE A 246 -8.73 -4.36 -13.01
N SER A 247 -9.90 -4.92 -13.27
CA SER A 247 -10.02 -6.14 -14.06
C SER A 247 -9.59 -5.93 -15.53
N GLN A 248 -9.06 -6.97 -16.14
CA GLN A 248 -8.77 -7.03 -17.59
C GLN A 248 -10.00 -6.82 -18.48
N LEU A 249 -11.20 -6.79 -17.92
CA LEU A 249 -12.43 -6.44 -18.62
C LEU A 249 -12.45 -4.99 -19.13
N TYR A 250 -11.58 -4.14 -18.58
CA TYR A 250 -11.54 -2.71 -18.86
C TYR A 250 -10.20 -2.32 -19.47
N ARG A 251 -10.24 -1.51 -20.53
CA ARG A 251 -9.05 -0.82 -21.00
C ARG A 251 -8.76 0.39 -20.10
N PRO A 252 -7.50 0.86 -20.02
CA PRO A 252 -7.16 2.00 -19.18
C PRO A 252 -7.97 3.26 -19.43
N VAL A 253 -8.33 3.54 -20.69
CA VAL A 253 -9.19 4.67 -21.05
C VAL A 253 -10.60 4.50 -20.51
N GLU A 254 -11.17 3.28 -20.62
CA GLU A 254 -12.52 2.98 -20.11
C GLU A 254 -12.59 3.12 -18.58
N VAL A 255 -11.53 2.71 -17.87
CA VAL A 255 -11.45 2.92 -16.40
C VAL A 255 -11.66 4.38 -16.06
N ARG A 256 -10.93 5.29 -16.69
CA ARG A 256 -11.03 6.74 -16.44
C ARG A 256 -12.42 7.28 -16.77
N GLU A 257 -12.98 6.91 -17.92
CA GLU A 257 -14.31 7.32 -18.36
C GLU A 257 -15.42 6.84 -17.44
N ILE A 258 -15.33 5.58 -16.96
CA ILE A 258 -16.33 5.01 -16.04
C ILE A 258 -16.26 5.72 -14.69
N LEU A 259 -15.07 5.93 -14.13
CA LEU A 259 -14.88 6.62 -12.87
C LEU A 259 -15.40 8.06 -12.96
N GLU A 260 -15.05 8.81 -14.01
CA GLU A 260 -15.52 10.17 -14.23
C GLU A 260 -17.05 10.26 -14.31
N ARG A 261 -17.69 9.32 -14.98
CA ARG A 261 -19.14 9.29 -15.16
C ARG A 261 -19.91 8.84 -13.92
N ARG A 262 -19.36 7.86 -13.15
CA ARG A 262 -20.11 7.17 -12.09
C ARG A 262 -19.88 7.70 -10.70
N LEU A 263 -18.69 8.22 -10.42
CA LEU A 263 -18.37 8.71 -9.08
C LEU A 263 -19.17 9.98 -8.74
N PRO A 264 -19.73 10.07 -7.51
CA PRO A 264 -20.28 11.31 -7.01
C PRO A 264 -19.17 12.38 -6.88
N GLN A 265 -19.53 13.65 -7.00
CA GLN A 265 -18.58 14.77 -7.03
C GLN A 265 -17.61 14.76 -5.85
N GLU A 266 -18.14 14.54 -4.64
CA GLU A 266 -17.36 14.52 -3.39
C GLU A 266 -16.23 13.48 -3.35
N LEU A 267 -16.40 12.38 -4.08
CA LEU A 267 -15.38 11.32 -4.19
C LEU A 267 -14.55 11.51 -5.46
N ARG A 268 -15.15 11.94 -6.55
CA ARG A 268 -14.48 12.16 -7.84
C ARG A 268 -13.29 13.10 -7.73
N ASP A 269 -13.42 14.18 -6.98
CA ASP A 269 -12.36 15.19 -6.81
C ASP A 269 -11.12 14.67 -6.09
N ARG A 270 -11.22 13.50 -5.45
CA ARG A 270 -10.14 12.85 -4.67
C ARG A 270 -9.64 11.57 -5.31
N VAL A 271 -10.41 10.98 -6.23
CA VAL A 271 -10.07 9.70 -6.85
C VAL A 271 -9.08 9.89 -7.99
N ILE A 272 -8.05 9.06 -7.98
CA ILE A 272 -7.05 8.95 -9.04
C ILE A 272 -7.03 7.50 -9.50
N ALA A 273 -7.21 7.25 -10.79
CA ALA A 273 -7.06 5.91 -11.34
C ALA A 273 -5.58 5.56 -11.50
N PHE A 274 -5.12 4.48 -10.86
CA PHE A 274 -3.80 3.93 -11.10
C PHE A 274 -3.82 3.06 -12.37
N ALA A 275 -4.01 3.73 -13.50
CA ALA A 275 -4.07 3.15 -14.83
C ALA A 275 -3.12 3.90 -15.76
N PRO A 276 -2.39 3.20 -16.66
CA PRO A 276 -1.42 3.85 -17.54
C PRO A 276 -2.10 4.87 -18.45
N PRO A 277 -1.39 5.90 -18.89
CA PRO A 277 -1.95 6.91 -19.81
C PRO A 277 -2.20 6.37 -21.22
N THR A 278 -1.70 5.18 -21.53
CA THR A 278 -1.86 4.46 -22.81
C THR A 278 -3.20 3.74 -22.88
N ASP A 279 -3.59 3.29 -24.08
CA ASP A 279 -4.83 2.55 -24.28
C ASP A 279 -4.73 1.09 -23.85
N ASP A 280 -3.52 0.56 -23.67
CA ASP A 280 -3.26 -0.81 -23.28
C ASP A 280 -2.56 -0.90 -21.93
N TRP A 281 -2.86 -1.98 -21.21
CA TRP A 281 -2.13 -2.35 -20.01
C TRP A 281 -0.70 -2.80 -20.36
N PRO A 282 0.29 -2.54 -19.50
CA PRO A 282 1.63 -3.08 -19.68
C PRO A 282 1.62 -4.61 -19.75
N GLY A 283 2.28 -5.19 -20.76
CA GLY A 283 2.36 -6.65 -20.94
C GLY A 283 3.55 -7.02 -21.77
#